data_e3822d861c577f5cbfb91b1db1b1893a
#
_entry.id   e3822d861c577f5cbfb91b1db1b1893a
#
_cell.length_a   1.000
_cell.length_b   1.000
_cell.length_c   1.000
_cell.angle_alpha   90.00
_cell.angle_beta   90.00
_cell.angle_gamma   90.00
#
_symmetry.space_group_name_H-M   'P 1'
#
loop_
_entity.id
_entity.type
_entity.pdbx_description
1 polymer ?
#
loop_
_entity_poly.entity_id
_entity_poly.type
_entity_poly.pdbx_seq_one_letter_code
_entity_poly.pdbx_strand_id
1 'polypeptide(L)'
;MPELSSVVQPQPFTIGIDTGGTFTDALIYCPTTDTIVNKVKVPTNHGQLDTSIHAALGQLLIDGNILASDIACVSVSTTLATNALVEGAGRPAALVAIGLGDTVMDRGALPGLLENNPHVRLQGGHSSHGDELDPLDTSPLTSFLSEVDQSVEGFAIVGAFSVRNPSHELEVANLIRHFTEMPVTLSCDLSAQLNAPKRAVTALLNARLVPLITRLLEGVKRSTEQYGISAPLMIMRGDGSLVSSDFVASKPIETILSGPAASAVGAAALSSLHNGLVVDIGGTTTDVAVIAQGKPVAAQAGAVVGGYETMVNAIRVHTEGIGGDSYVAPQPLSRSGFTLSLIHI
;
A
#
# COMPACT_ATOMS: atom_id res chain seq x y z
N MET A 1 6.02 14.93 57.44
CA MET A 1 5.18 14.46 56.33
C MET A 1 6.11 14.10 55.17
N PRO A 2 6.20 12.85 54.72
CA PRO A 2 7.00 12.57 53.55
C PRO A 2 6.23 13.04 52.31
N GLU A 3 6.93 13.82 51.48
CA GLU A 3 6.47 14.24 50.16
C GLU A 3 6.10 13.02 49.32
N LEU A 4 4.85 13.00 48.86
CA LEU A 4 4.41 12.06 47.85
C LEU A 4 5.25 12.30 46.59
N SER A 5 6.18 11.37 46.32
CA SER A 5 6.84 11.32 45.04
C SER A 5 5.75 11.21 43.97
N SER A 6 5.63 12.27 43.16
CA SER A 6 4.79 12.26 41.96
C SER A 6 5.24 11.07 41.10
N VAL A 7 4.43 10.07 41.02
CA VAL A 7 4.60 9.00 40.04
C VAL A 7 4.47 9.71 38.70
N VAL A 8 5.60 9.94 38.03
CA VAL A 8 5.63 10.42 36.66
C VAL A 8 4.95 9.33 35.86
N GLN A 9 3.74 9.59 35.39
CA GLN A 9 3.09 8.67 34.45
C GLN A 9 3.97 8.57 33.21
N PRO A 10 4.27 7.36 32.74
CA PRO A 10 5.09 7.20 31.53
C PRO A 10 4.41 7.97 30.39
N GLN A 11 5.16 8.86 29.75
CA GLN A 11 4.65 9.60 28.60
C GLN A 11 4.63 8.64 27.41
N PRO A 12 3.47 8.36 26.79
CA PRO A 12 3.40 7.41 25.68
C PRO A 12 4.06 8.03 24.45
N PHE A 13 5.16 7.44 24.03
CA PHE A 13 5.84 7.82 22.79
C PHE A 13 5.27 7.06 21.59
N THR A 14 5.31 7.69 20.42
CA THR A 14 4.99 7.05 19.16
C THR A 14 6.23 7.03 18.28
N ILE A 15 6.51 5.90 17.67
CA ILE A 15 7.54 5.77 16.64
C ILE A 15 6.88 5.90 15.27
N GLY A 16 7.42 6.79 14.43
CA GLY A 16 7.11 6.88 13.01
C GLY A 16 8.29 6.39 12.19
N ILE A 17 8.05 5.52 11.21
CA ILE A 17 9.07 5.00 10.27
C ILE A 17 8.58 5.24 8.86
N ASP A 18 9.41 5.85 8.02
CA ASP A 18 9.16 5.97 6.58
C ASP A 18 10.26 5.26 5.79
N THR A 19 9.88 4.22 5.04
CA THR A 19 10.80 3.49 4.18
C THR A 19 10.68 3.96 2.75
N GLY A 20 11.53 4.92 2.39
CA GLY A 20 11.67 5.39 1.01
C GLY A 20 12.63 4.54 0.18
N GLY A 21 12.78 4.90 -1.09
CA GLY A 21 13.67 4.21 -2.04
C GLY A 21 15.17 4.36 -1.72
N THR A 22 15.61 5.44 -1.10
CA THR A 22 17.03 5.71 -0.83
C THR A 22 17.37 5.62 0.64
N PHE A 23 16.50 6.15 1.49
CA PHE A 23 16.67 6.19 2.93
C PHE A 23 15.44 5.70 3.66
N THR A 24 15.67 5.15 4.86
CA THR A 24 14.66 4.87 5.85
C THR A 24 14.81 5.89 6.96
N ASP A 25 13.81 6.71 7.13
CA ASP A 25 13.72 7.73 8.18
C ASP A 25 12.90 7.18 9.35
N ALA A 26 13.33 7.46 10.59
CA ALA A 26 12.55 7.11 11.76
C ALA A 26 12.63 8.21 12.82
N LEU A 27 11.55 8.38 13.58
CA LEU A 27 11.47 9.37 14.64
C LEU A 27 10.70 8.87 15.86
N ILE A 28 10.97 9.46 17.03
CA ILE A 28 10.14 9.34 18.23
C ILE A 28 9.41 10.67 18.43
N TYR A 29 8.11 10.58 18.54
CA TYR A 29 7.22 11.70 18.80
C TYR A 29 6.56 11.55 20.17
N CYS A 30 6.53 12.65 20.91
CA CYS A 30 5.82 12.76 22.20
C CYS A 30 4.51 13.53 21.99
N PRO A 31 3.33 12.85 21.97
CA PRO A 31 2.05 13.51 21.79
C PRO A 31 1.69 14.50 22.91
N THR A 32 2.19 14.27 24.13
CA THR A 32 1.88 15.12 25.29
C THR A 32 2.53 16.50 25.20
N THR A 33 3.74 16.57 24.64
CA THR A 33 4.49 17.83 24.49
C THR A 33 4.47 18.35 23.06
N ASP A 34 3.88 17.62 22.13
CA ASP A 34 3.86 17.91 20.69
C ASP A 34 5.28 18.14 20.12
N THR A 35 6.21 17.24 20.48
CA THR A 35 7.62 17.38 20.10
C THR A 35 8.20 16.11 19.52
N ILE A 36 9.10 16.26 18.54
CA ILE A 36 9.99 15.19 18.09
C ILE A 36 11.16 15.10 19.08
N VAL A 37 11.23 13.94 19.75
CA VAL A 37 12.26 13.68 20.79
C VAL A 37 13.57 13.27 20.17
N ASN A 38 13.52 12.42 19.16
CA ASN A 38 14.70 11.93 18.44
C ASN A 38 14.32 11.57 16.99
N LYS A 39 15.30 11.60 16.10
CA LYS A 39 15.14 11.20 14.69
C LYS A 39 16.45 10.61 14.16
N VAL A 40 16.32 9.63 13.29
CA VAL A 40 17.44 8.97 12.61
C VAL A 40 17.13 8.78 11.12
N LYS A 41 18.18 8.67 10.33
CA LYS A 41 18.11 8.41 8.90
C LYS A 41 19.17 7.38 8.54
N VAL A 42 18.76 6.24 7.98
CA VAL A 42 19.66 5.17 7.55
C VAL A 42 19.48 4.86 6.07
N PRO A 43 20.50 4.39 5.34
CA PRO A 43 20.32 3.95 3.96
C PRO A 43 19.32 2.79 3.86
N THR A 44 18.46 2.82 2.85
CA THR A 44 17.51 1.72 2.60
C THR A 44 18.21 0.58 1.86
N ASN A 45 18.09 -0.63 2.37
CA ASN A 45 18.48 -1.84 1.67
C ASN A 45 17.27 -2.43 0.95
N HIS A 46 17.18 -2.25 -0.37
CA HIS A 46 16.06 -2.72 -1.19
C HIS A 46 15.84 -4.24 -1.14
N GLY A 47 16.90 -5.02 -0.96
CA GLY A 47 16.81 -6.48 -0.85
C GLY A 47 16.31 -6.95 0.52
N GLN A 48 16.42 -6.12 1.55
CA GLN A 48 16.15 -6.46 2.95
C GLN A 48 15.68 -5.22 3.72
N LEU A 49 14.46 -4.75 3.45
CA LEU A 49 13.89 -3.55 4.10
C LEU A 49 13.80 -3.71 5.63
N ASP A 50 13.58 -4.92 6.12
CA ASP A 50 13.56 -5.25 7.54
C ASP A 50 14.89 -4.94 8.24
N THR A 51 16.04 -5.09 7.56
CA THR A 51 17.35 -4.74 8.14
C THR A 51 17.51 -3.22 8.29
N SER A 52 17.00 -2.43 7.36
CA SER A 52 17.03 -0.96 7.46
C SER A 52 16.14 -0.46 8.60
N ILE A 53 14.95 -1.04 8.74
CA ILE A 53 14.02 -0.74 9.83
C ILE A 53 14.62 -1.15 11.17
N HIS A 54 15.24 -2.35 11.25
CA HIS A 54 15.93 -2.81 12.45
C HIS A 54 17.05 -1.86 12.87
N ALA A 55 17.89 -1.45 11.93
CA ALA A 55 18.98 -0.50 12.19
C ALA A 55 18.46 0.86 12.66
N ALA A 56 17.41 1.38 12.01
CA ALA A 56 16.78 2.64 12.38
C ALA A 56 16.17 2.59 13.79
N LEU A 57 15.45 1.52 14.13
CA LEU A 57 14.88 1.32 15.47
C LEU A 57 15.98 1.24 16.56
N GLY A 58 17.04 0.47 16.32
CA GLY A 58 18.13 0.34 17.26
C GLY A 58 18.81 1.67 17.56
N GLN A 59 19.18 2.42 16.54
CA GLN A 59 19.79 3.73 16.69
C GLN A 59 18.82 4.73 17.36
N LEU A 60 17.55 4.71 16.98
CA LEU A 60 16.54 5.60 17.52
C LEU A 60 16.33 5.45 19.03
N LEU A 61 16.27 4.21 19.53
CA LEU A 61 16.07 3.90 20.95
C LEU A 61 17.33 4.21 21.79
N ILE A 62 18.52 3.88 21.27
CA ILE A 62 19.78 4.16 21.96
C ILE A 62 19.99 5.66 22.12
N ASP A 63 19.90 6.41 21.02
CA ASP A 63 20.14 7.86 21.02
C ASP A 63 19.06 8.63 21.78
N GLY A 64 17.80 8.13 21.76
CA GLY A 64 16.67 8.73 22.44
C GLY A 64 16.61 8.46 23.95
N ASN A 65 17.37 7.47 24.43
CA ASN A 65 17.31 6.98 25.82
C ASN A 65 15.86 6.69 26.29
N ILE A 66 15.05 6.11 25.41
CA ILE A 66 13.64 5.79 25.64
C ILE A 66 13.53 4.28 25.91
N LEU A 67 12.72 3.93 26.91
CA LEU A 67 12.43 2.54 27.19
C LEU A 67 11.41 2.00 26.19
N ALA A 68 11.60 0.75 25.75
CA ALA A 68 10.65 0.08 24.84
C ALA A 68 9.22 0.01 25.41
N SER A 69 9.10 -0.07 26.74
CA SER A 69 7.81 -0.06 27.47
C SER A 69 7.04 1.26 27.34
N ASP A 70 7.73 2.36 27.03
CA ASP A 70 7.11 3.68 26.93
C ASP A 70 6.59 3.97 25.52
N ILE A 71 6.82 3.06 24.57
CA ILE A 71 6.28 3.14 23.20
C ILE A 71 4.84 2.66 23.19
N ALA A 72 3.93 3.55 22.80
CA ALA A 72 2.49 3.28 22.71
C ALA A 72 2.03 2.84 21.31
N CYS A 73 2.81 3.20 20.26
CA CYS A 73 2.46 2.87 18.88
C CYS A 73 3.71 2.91 17.99
N VAL A 74 3.79 2.00 17.05
CA VAL A 74 4.75 2.06 15.93
C VAL A 74 3.96 2.22 14.64
N SER A 75 4.21 3.28 13.88
CA SER A 75 3.58 3.53 12.58
C SER A 75 4.61 3.45 11.46
N VAL A 76 4.23 2.80 10.36
CA VAL A 76 5.11 2.63 9.19
C VAL A 76 4.41 3.13 7.94
N SER A 77 5.10 3.98 7.16
CA SER A 77 4.82 4.22 5.75
C SER A 77 5.88 3.56 4.88
N THR A 78 5.51 3.17 3.67
CA THR A 78 6.43 2.48 2.76
C THR A 78 6.08 2.74 1.30
N THR A 79 7.08 2.97 0.47
CA THR A 79 6.92 3.02 -0.98
C THR A 79 6.92 1.64 -1.64
N LEU A 80 7.08 0.55 -0.86
CA LEU A 80 7.28 -0.81 -1.38
C LEU A 80 6.15 -1.26 -2.33
N ALA A 81 4.88 -1.06 -1.92
CA ALA A 81 3.73 -1.44 -2.75
C ALA A 81 3.68 -0.65 -4.05
N THR A 82 3.89 0.67 -3.98
CA THR A 82 3.91 1.54 -5.15
C THR A 82 5.02 1.16 -6.12
N ASN A 83 6.24 1.00 -5.61
CA ASN A 83 7.41 0.65 -6.42
C ASN A 83 7.25 -0.73 -7.05
N ALA A 84 6.76 -1.73 -6.29
CA ALA A 84 6.51 -3.07 -6.82
C ALA A 84 5.54 -3.06 -8.01
N LEU A 85 4.50 -2.24 -7.96
CA LEU A 85 3.53 -2.14 -9.05
C LEU A 85 4.08 -1.34 -10.25
N VAL A 86 4.84 -0.28 -10.02
CA VAL A 86 5.46 0.54 -11.08
C VAL A 86 6.55 -0.23 -11.81
N GLU A 87 7.38 -0.97 -11.09
CA GLU A 87 8.49 -1.75 -11.62
C GLU A 87 8.06 -3.14 -12.14
N GLY A 88 6.78 -3.51 -11.92
CA GLY A 88 6.28 -4.83 -12.27
C GLY A 88 6.91 -5.96 -11.44
N ALA A 89 7.39 -5.63 -10.23
CA ALA A 89 8.04 -6.58 -9.35
C ALA A 89 7.06 -7.63 -8.77
N GLY A 90 7.61 -8.73 -8.30
CA GLY A 90 6.85 -9.87 -7.78
C GLY A 90 6.47 -10.88 -8.87
N ARG A 91 6.00 -12.06 -8.43
CA ARG A 91 5.49 -13.09 -9.34
C ARG A 91 4.05 -12.80 -9.75
N PRO A 92 3.57 -13.41 -10.84
CA PRO A 92 2.18 -13.30 -11.23
C PRO A 92 1.21 -13.76 -10.15
N ALA A 93 -0.02 -13.28 -10.21
CA ALA A 93 -1.16 -13.85 -9.49
C ALA A 93 -2.19 -14.36 -10.51
N ALA A 94 -2.96 -15.38 -10.15
CA ALA A 94 -3.99 -15.91 -11.01
C ALA A 94 -5.32 -15.17 -10.81
N LEU A 95 -6.06 -14.90 -11.91
CA LEU A 95 -7.39 -14.31 -11.84
C LEU A 95 -8.47 -15.36 -12.11
N VAL A 96 -9.47 -15.45 -11.23
CA VAL A 96 -10.70 -16.19 -11.47
C VAL A 96 -11.85 -15.20 -11.67
N ALA A 97 -12.40 -15.17 -12.87
CA ALA A 97 -13.48 -14.27 -13.28
C ALA A 97 -14.81 -15.03 -13.39
N ILE A 98 -15.83 -14.65 -12.60
CA ILE A 98 -17.10 -15.34 -12.49
C ILE A 98 -18.21 -14.52 -13.14
N GLY A 99 -18.86 -15.05 -14.18
CA GLY A 99 -19.98 -14.40 -14.86
C GLY A 99 -19.62 -13.12 -15.61
N LEU A 100 -18.32 -12.90 -15.94
CA LEU A 100 -17.85 -11.73 -16.67
C LEU A 100 -17.71 -12.05 -18.16
N GLY A 101 -18.50 -11.37 -19.01
CA GLY A 101 -18.43 -11.50 -20.46
C GLY A 101 -17.22 -10.78 -21.07
N ASP A 102 -16.94 -11.07 -22.37
CA ASP A 102 -15.80 -10.51 -23.11
C ASP A 102 -15.77 -8.99 -23.06
N THR A 103 -16.93 -8.33 -23.24
CA THR A 103 -17.04 -6.87 -23.16
C THR A 103 -16.63 -6.28 -21.82
N VAL A 104 -16.59 -7.04 -20.74
CA VAL A 104 -16.12 -6.62 -19.42
C VAL A 104 -14.62 -6.89 -19.27
N MET A 105 -14.19 -8.08 -19.72
CA MET A 105 -12.79 -8.50 -19.66
C MET A 105 -11.88 -7.65 -20.56
N ASP A 106 -12.40 -7.12 -21.66
CA ASP A 106 -11.68 -6.29 -22.63
C ASP A 106 -11.65 -4.80 -22.28
N ARG A 107 -12.06 -4.42 -21.04
CA ARG A 107 -12.15 -3.01 -20.64
C ARG A 107 -10.96 -2.55 -19.79
N GLY A 108 -10.60 -1.26 -20.02
CA GLY A 108 -9.60 -0.55 -19.23
C GLY A 108 -8.22 -1.17 -19.33
N ALA A 109 -7.53 -1.25 -18.22
CA ALA A 109 -6.18 -1.81 -18.15
C ALA A 109 -6.16 -3.34 -17.92
N LEU A 110 -7.33 -3.98 -17.81
CA LEU A 110 -7.41 -5.41 -17.50
C LEU A 110 -6.76 -6.29 -18.56
N PRO A 111 -6.99 -6.09 -19.90
CA PRO A 111 -6.36 -6.92 -20.92
C PRO A 111 -4.85 -6.97 -20.83
N GLY A 112 -4.19 -5.81 -20.76
CA GLY A 112 -2.73 -5.73 -20.62
C GLY A 112 -2.19 -6.39 -19.34
N LEU A 113 -2.96 -6.35 -18.25
CA LEU A 113 -2.58 -7.01 -17.02
C LEU A 113 -2.70 -8.53 -17.13
N LEU A 114 -3.66 -9.04 -17.90
CA LEU A 114 -3.88 -10.47 -18.12
C LEU A 114 -2.83 -11.12 -19.05
N GLU A 115 -2.10 -10.37 -19.86
CA GLU A 115 -1.01 -10.91 -20.69
C GLU A 115 0.05 -11.64 -19.86
N ASN A 116 0.31 -11.16 -18.63
CA ASN A 116 1.34 -11.70 -17.74
C ASN A 116 0.76 -12.38 -16.49
N ASN A 117 -0.56 -12.55 -16.42
CA ASN A 117 -1.22 -13.16 -15.28
C ASN A 117 -2.20 -14.24 -15.76
N PRO A 118 -2.00 -15.52 -15.35
CA PRO A 118 -2.91 -16.59 -15.73
C PRO A 118 -4.34 -16.28 -15.28
N HIS A 119 -5.32 -16.66 -16.08
CA HIS A 119 -6.71 -16.43 -15.72
C HIS A 119 -7.65 -17.51 -16.22
N VAL A 120 -8.74 -17.71 -15.50
CA VAL A 120 -9.83 -18.61 -15.88
C VAL A 120 -11.17 -17.90 -15.73
N ARG A 121 -12.11 -18.24 -16.58
CA ARG A 121 -13.48 -17.74 -16.53
C ARG A 121 -14.43 -18.86 -16.15
N LEU A 122 -15.29 -18.56 -15.18
CA LEU A 122 -16.32 -19.50 -14.70
C LEU A 122 -17.70 -18.95 -15.08
N GLN A 123 -18.62 -19.84 -15.42
CA GLN A 123 -20.03 -19.50 -15.52
C GLN A 123 -20.58 -19.24 -14.12
N GLY A 124 -21.57 -18.35 -14.02
CA GLY A 124 -22.15 -17.92 -12.75
C GLY A 124 -22.41 -16.42 -12.75
N GLY A 125 -22.38 -15.83 -11.55
CA GLY A 125 -22.57 -14.40 -11.33
C GLY A 125 -23.98 -14.03 -10.92
N HIS A 126 -24.17 -12.75 -10.58
CA HIS A 126 -25.41 -12.23 -10.03
C HIS A 126 -25.93 -11.05 -10.84
N SER A 127 -27.20 -10.70 -10.64
CA SER A 127 -27.83 -9.51 -11.18
C SER A 127 -27.45 -8.27 -10.37
N SER A 128 -27.84 -7.10 -10.87
CA SER A 128 -27.68 -5.82 -10.12
C SER A 128 -28.45 -5.79 -8.79
N HIS A 129 -29.39 -6.69 -8.59
CA HIS A 129 -30.17 -6.84 -7.35
C HIS A 129 -29.60 -7.93 -6.40
N GLY A 130 -28.64 -8.73 -6.89
CA GLY A 130 -28.00 -9.80 -6.13
C GLY A 130 -28.63 -11.19 -6.36
N ASP A 131 -29.60 -11.30 -7.29
CA ASP A 131 -30.15 -12.59 -7.67
C ASP A 131 -29.13 -13.37 -8.49
N GLU A 132 -29.04 -14.67 -8.28
CA GLU A 132 -28.23 -15.55 -9.10
C GLU A 132 -28.75 -15.57 -10.54
N LEU A 133 -27.88 -15.28 -11.51
CA LEU A 133 -28.24 -15.30 -12.95
C LEU A 133 -28.03 -16.69 -13.56
N ASP A 134 -26.90 -17.28 -13.25
CA ASP A 134 -26.51 -18.61 -13.67
C ASP A 134 -25.92 -19.37 -12.48
N PRO A 135 -26.15 -20.67 -12.35
CA PRO A 135 -25.46 -21.50 -11.36
C PRO A 135 -23.93 -21.44 -11.55
N LEU A 136 -23.20 -21.45 -10.45
CA LEU A 136 -21.75 -21.47 -10.51
C LEU A 136 -21.25 -22.81 -11.08
N ASP A 137 -20.51 -22.76 -12.20
CA ASP A 137 -19.80 -23.92 -12.74
C ASP A 137 -18.30 -23.83 -12.38
N THR A 138 -17.87 -24.69 -11.47
CA THR A 138 -16.48 -24.78 -11.00
C THR A 138 -15.63 -25.79 -11.77
N SER A 139 -16.18 -26.48 -12.77
CA SER A 139 -15.48 -27.53 -13.53
C SER A 139 -14.17 -27.03 -14.16
N PRO A 140 -14.08 -25.81 -14.75
CA PRO A 140 -12.82 -25.32 -15.31
C PRO A 140 -11.76 -24.99 -14.26
N LEU A 141 -12.16 -24.72 -13.00
CA LEU A 141 -11.26 -24.29 -11.93
C LEU A 141 -10.26 -25.38 -11.56
N THR A 142 -10.70 -26.64 -11.47
CA THR A 142 -9.84 -27.77 -11.05
C THR A 142 -8.64 -27.97 -11.98
N SER A 143 -8.86 -27.95 -13.29
CA SER A 143 -7.79 -28.04 -14.28
C SER A 143 -6.86 -26.84 -14.20
N PHE A 144 -7.43 -25.63 -14.11
CA PHE A 144 -6.68 -24.39 -14.00
C PHE A 144 -5.77 -24.35 -12.77
N LEU A 145 -6.26 -24.78 -11.59
CA LEU A 145 -5.44 -24.81 -10.37
C LEU A 145 -4.23 -25.73 -10.51
N SER A 146 -4.39 -26.88 -11.16
CA SER A 146 -3.29 -27.82 -11.42
C SER A 146 -2.24 -27.26 -12.39
N GLU A 147 -2.65 -26.41 -13.33
CA GLU A 147 -1.75 -25.81 -14.32
C GLU A 147 -0.93 -24.64 -13.75
N VAL A 148 -1.49 -23.85 -12.83
CA VAL A 148 -0.87 -22.60 -12.36
C VAL A 148 -0.13 -22.73 -11.03
N ASP A 149 -0.22 -23.87 -10.34
CA ASP A 149 0.22 -24.09 -8.96
C ASP A 149 1.62 -23.54 -8.62
N GLN A 150 2.61 -23.67 -9.50
CA GLN A 150 3.97 -23.19 -9.25
C GLN A 150 4.33 -21.89 -9.99
N SER A 151 3.44 -21.36 -10.80
CA SER A 151 3.70 -20.16 -11.60
C SER A 151 3.26 -18.86 -10.95
N VAL A 152 2.40 -18.95 -9.92
CA VAL A 152 1.79 -17.78 -9.25
C VAL A 152 2.10 -17.77 -7.76
N GLU A 153 1.91 -16.62 -7.11
CA GLU A 153 2.06 -16.44 -5.65
C GLU A 153 0.73 -16.07 -4.96
N GLY A 154 -0.39 -16.09 -5.68
CA GLY A 154 -1.70 -15.79 -5.10
C GLY A 154 -2.82 -15.80 -6.13
N PHE A 155 -4.04 -15.71 -5.64
CA PHE A 155 -5.26 -15.74 -6.44
C PHE A 155 -6.08 -14.47 -6.19
N ALA A 156 -6.68 -13.94 -7.26
CA ALA A 156 -7.69 -12.90 -7.23
C ALA A 156 -8.99 -13.45 -7.78
N ILE A 157 -10.11 -13.16 -7.15
CA ILE A 157 -11.44 -13.58 -7.59
C ILE A 157 -12.30 -12.34 -7.80
N VAL A 158 -12.98 -12.29 -8.94
CA VAL A 158 -13.92 -11.21 -9.28
C VAL A 158 -15.19 -11.79 -9.86
N GLY A 159 -16.33 -11.46 -9.24
CA GLY A 159 -17.65 -11.92 -9.71
C GLY A 159 -18.50 -10.77 -10.27
N ALA A 160 -19.36 -11.09 -11.25
CA ALA A 160 -20.40 -10.18 -11.68
C ALA A 160 -21.30 -9.83 -10.50
N PHE A 161 -21.39 -8.54 -10.17
CA PHE A 161 -22.16 -7.99 -9.05
C PHE A 161 -21.88 -8.63 -7.68
N SER A 162 -20.68 -9.18 -7.45
CA SER A 162 -20.29 -9.75 -6.16
C SER A 162 -20.38 -8.77 -5.00
N VAL A 163 -20.36 -7.47 -5.24
CA VAL A 163 -20.63 -6.43 -4.23
C VAL A 163 -22.10 -6.41 -3.76
N ARG A 164 -23.01 -7.08 -4.48
CA ARG A 164 -24.42 -7.28 -4.09
C ARG A 164 -24.64 -8.63 -3.45
N ASN A 165 -23.98 -9.65 -4.00
CA ASN A 165 -24.03 -11.01 -3.48
C ASN A 165 -22.66 -11.68 -3.69
N PRO A 166 -21.85 -11.86 -2.63
CA PRO A 166 -20.51 -12.41 -2.74
C PRO A 166 -20.45 -13.95 -2.75
N SER A 167 -21.59 -14.66 -2.74
CA SER A 167 -21.64 -16.10 -2.55
C SER A 167 -20.72 -16.87 -3.49
N HIS A 168 -20.70 -16.56 -4.79
CA HIS A 168 -19.85 -17.25 -5.77
C HIS A 168 -18.36 -16.95 -5.57
N GLU A 169 -17.97 -15.70 -5.21
CA GLU A 169 -16.57 -15.40 -4.86
C GLU A 169 -16.14 -16.18 -3.61
N LEU A 170 -17.00 -16.27 -2.59
CA LEU A 170 -16.73 -17.01 -1.35
C LEU A 170 -16.61 -18.50 -1.60
N GLU A 171 -17.49 -19.08 -2.43
CA GLU A 171 -17.45 -20.51 -2.78
C GLU A 171 -16.15 -20.86 -3.53
N VAL A 172 -15.79 -20.09 -4.55
CA VAL A 172 -14.54 -20.27 -5.30
C VAL A 172 -13.33 -20.09 -4.39
N ALA A 173 -13.34 -19.10 -3.49
CA ALA A 173 -12.26 -18.89 -2.52
C ALA A 173 -12.07 -20.10 -1.60
N ASN A 174 -13.16 -20.70 -1.13
CA ASN A 174 -13.10 -21.89 -0.32
C ASN A 174 -12.52 -23.10 -1.08
N LEU A 175 -12.91 -23.28 -2.35
CA LEU A 175 -12.33 -24.32 -3.20
C LEU A 175 -10.81 -24.14 -3.39
N ILE A 176 -10.36 -22.91 -3.67
CA ILE A 176 -8.93 -22.61 -3.82
C ILE A 176 -8.18 -22.89 -2.53
N ARG A 177 -8.68 -22.44 -1.37
CA ARG A 177 -8.07 -22.67 -0.05
C ARG A 177 -7.98 -24.13 0.36
N HIS A 178 -8.85 -24.99 -0.18
CA HIS A 178 -8.72 -26.45 0.00
C HIS A 178 -7.63 -27.06 -0.87
N PHE A 179 -7.30 -26.41 -1.98
CA PHE A 179 -6.28 -26.87 -2.92
C PHE A 179 -4.87 -26.36 -2.57
N THR A 180 -4.74 -25.13 -2.08
CA THR A 180 -3.46 -24.47 -1.83
C THR A 180 -3.52 -23.52 -0.63
N GLU A 181 -2.35 -23.32 0.01
CA GLU A 181 -2.16 -22.32 1.08
C GLU A 181 -1.86 -20.91 0.54
N MET A 182 -1.88 -20.71 -0.78
CA MET A 182 -1.62 -19.40 -1.36
C MET A 182 -2.70 -18.38 -0.98
N PRO A 183 -2.34 -17.09 -0.84
CA PRO A 183 -3.29 -16.05 -0.50
C PRO A 183 -4.37 -15.88 -1.58
N VAL A 184 -5.60 -15.68 -1.14
CA VAL A 184 -6.77 -15.47 -1.99
C VAL A 184 -7.39 -14.11 -1.69
N THR A 185 -7.46 -13.27 -2.70
CA THR A 185 -8.09 -11.93 -2.66
C THR A 185 -9.48 -11.97 -3.29
N LEU A 186 -10.49 -11.54 -2.55
CA LEU A 186 -11.85 -11.34 -3.06
C LEU A 186 -12.06 -9.89 -3.49
N SER A 187 -12.61 -9.66 -4.68
CA SER A 187 -12.84 -8.29 -5.16
C SER A 187 -13.87 -7.53 -4.34
N CYS A 188 -14.86 -8.23 -3.79
CA CYS A 188 -15.90 -7.65 -2.93
C CYS A 188 -15.37 -7.18 -1.56
N ASP A 189 -14.26 -7.75 -1.07
CA ASP A 189 -13.62 -7.31 0.17
C ASP A 189 -12.84 -6.01 0.02
N LEU A 190 -12.36 -5.72 -1.19
CA LEU A 190 -11.57 -4.53 -1.48
C LEU A 190 -12.42 -3.30 -1.77
N SER A 191 -13.60 -3.48 -2.36
CA SER A 191 -14.47 -2.36 -2.71
C SER A 191 -15.94 -2.77 -2.79
N ALA A 192 -16.80 -1.95 -2.21
CA ALA A 192 -18.25 -2.05 -2.34
C ALA A 192 -18.81 -1.38 -3.61
N GLN A 193 -17.95 -0.78 -4.43
CA GLN A 193 -18.37 -0.08 -5.63
C GLN A 193 -18.56 -1.04 -6.81
N LEU A 194 -19.49 -0.72 -7.69
CA LEU A 194 -19.63 -1.37 -9.00
C LEU A 194 -18.39 -1.07 -9.86
N ASN A 195 -18.25 -1.65 -11.02
CA ASN A 195 -17.15 -1.60 -11.98
C ASN A 195 -16.26 -2.85 -11.87
N ALA A 196 -16.78 -3.96 -12.38
CA ALA A 196 -16.07 -5.25 -12.33
C ALA A 196 -14.65 -5.24 -12.96
N PRO A 197 -14.40 -4.58 -14.11
CA PRO A 197 -13.03 -4.50 -14.65
C PRO A 197 -12.05 -3.85 -13.69
N LYS A 198 -12.44 -2.72 -13.07
CA LYS A 198 -11.57 -2.00 -12.15
C LYS A 198 -11.38 -2.76 -10.82
N ARG A 199 -12.42 -3.49 -10.35
CA ARG A 199 -12.29 -4.40 -9.21
C ARG A 199 -11.35 -5.56 -9.52
N ALA A 200 -11.43 -6.14 -10.73
CA ALA A 200 -10.52 -7.20 -11.18
C ALA A 200 -9.06 -6.73 -11.16
N VAL A 201 -8.78 -5.55 -11.73
CA VAL A 201 -7.45 -4.92 -11.68
C VAL A 201 -7.00 -4.76 -10.22
N THR A 202 -7.83 -4.16 -9.37
CA THR A 202 -7.49 -3.94 -7.96
C THR A 202 -7.21 -5.24 -7.21
N ALA A 203 -8.05 -6.26 -7.41
CA ALA A 203 -7.89 -7.56 -6.77
C ALA A 203 -6.63 -8.30 -7.24
N LEU A 204 -6.33 -8.25 -8.53
CA LEU A 204 -5.15 -8.89 -9.09
C LEU A 204 -3.86 -8.21 -8.61
N LEU A 205 -3.83 -6.87 -8.58
CA LEU A 205 -2.71 -6.12 -8.02
C LEU A 205 -2.55 -6.38 -6.53
N ASN A 206 -3.65 -6.47 -5.77
CA ASN A 206 -3.61 -6.83 -4.35
C ASN A 206 -3.00 -8.22 -4.14
N ALA A 207 -3.46 -9.22 -4.87
CA ALA A 207 -2.97 -10.60 -4.77
C ALA A 207 -1.46 -10.69 -5.03
N ARG A 208 -0.92 -9.91 -5.96
CA ARG A 208 0.54 -9.80 -6.23
C ARG A 208 1.31 -9.16 -5.09
N LEU A 209 0.69 -8.24 -4.34
CA LEU A 209 1.33 -7.52 -3.24
C LEU A 209 1.33 -8.31 -1.92
N VAL A 210 0.37 -9.22 -1.70
CA VAL A 210 0.23 -9.93 -0.43
C VAL A 210 1.53 -10.60 0.01
N PRO A 211 2.24 -11.41 -0.80
CA PRO A 211 3.46 -12.08 -0.35
C PRO A 211 4.59 -11.10 -0.01
N LEU A 212 4.66 -9.99 -0.74
CA LEU A 212 5.70 -8.97 -0.57
C LEU A 212 5.51 -8.20 0.73
N ILE A 213 4.30 -7.72 0.97
CA ILE A 213 3.97 -6.93 2.17
C ILE A 213 3.95 -7.81 3.42
N THR A 214 3.51 -9.07 3.32
CA THR A 214 3.59 -10.02 4.45
C THR A 214 5.02 -10.17 4.93
N ARG A 215 5.99 -10.37 4.03
CA ARG A 215 7.42 -10.43 4.39
C ARG A 215 7.92 -9.17 5.10
N LEU A 216 7.51 -7.99 4.62
CA LEU A 216 7.85 -6.72 5.27
C LEU A 216 7.26 -6.65 6.69
N LEU A 217 5.97 -6.93 6.86
CA LEU A 217 5.28 -6.86 8.15
C LEU A 217 5.89 -7.82 9.18
N GLU A 218 6.21 -9.04 8.76
CA GLU A 218 6.91 -10.01 9.61
C GLU A 218 8.32 -9.53 10.01
N GLY A 219 9.05 -8.90 9.08
CA GLY A 219 10.36 -8.32 9.37
C GLY A 219 10.28 -7.18 10.38
N VAL A 220 9.32 -6.26 10.20
CA VAL A 220 9.07 -5.17 11.15
C VAL A 220 8.68 -5.71 12.52
N LYS A 221 7.76 -6.68 12.56
CA LYS A 221 7.31 -7.31 13.82
C LYS A 221 8.47 -7.97 14.56
N ARG A 222 9.29 -8.76 13.86
CA ARG A 222 10.52 -9.35 14.46
C ARG A 222 11.45 -8.27 15.01
N SER A 223 11.63 -7.16 14.29
CA SER A 223 12.51 -6.06 14.75
C SER A 223 11.95 -5.37 16.00
N THR A 224 10.66 -5.09 16.06
CA THR A 224 10.02 -4.49 17.25
C THR A 224 10.10 -5.44 18.45
N GLU A 225 9.85 -6.73 18.26
CA GLU A 225 9.95 -7.75 19.32
C GLU A 225 11.39 -7.88 19.86
N GLN A 226 12.40 -7.85 19.00
CA GLN A 226 13.83 -7.93 19.41
C GLN A 226 14.25 -6.74 20.27
N TYR A 227 13.67 -5.57 20.07
CA TYR A 227 13.89 -4.40 20.92
C TYR A 227 12.95 -4.34 22.13
N GLY A 228 12.09 -5.35 22.35
CA GLY A 228 11.17 -5.41 23.47
C GLY A 228 9.97 -4.46 23.33
N ILE A 229 9.69 -3.96 22.13
CA ILE A 229 8.53 -3.11 21.85
C ILE A 229 7.31 -4.00 21.65
N SER A 230 6.32 -3.88 22.53
CA SER A 230 5.03 -4.60 22.46
C SER A 230 3.88 -3.75 21.93
N ALA A 231 4.16 -2.54 21.50
CA ALA A 231 3.19 -1.60 20.97
C ALA A 231 2.56 -2.08 19.65
N PRO A 232 1.30 -1.71 19.36
CA PRO A 232 0.64 -2.06 18.11
C PRO A 232 1.38 -1.47 16.91
N LEU A 233 1.50 -2.30 15.85
CA LEU A 233 2.04 -1.90 14.57
C LEU A 233 0.92 -1.39 13.67
N MET A 234 1.00 -0.13 13.30
CA MET A 234 0.08 0.56 12.42
C MET A 234 0.74 0.89 11.08
N ILE A 235 -0.01 0.79 10.01
CA ILE A 235 0.51 1.05 8.66
C ILE A 235 -0.27 2.21 8.04
N MET A 236 0.46 3.11 7.39
CA MET A 236 -0.11 4.23 6.67
C MET A 236 -0.78 3.77 5.39
N ARG A 237 -2.00 4.22 5.15
CA ARG A 237 -2.72 4.06 3.88
C ARG A 237 -2.47 5.22 2.94
N GLY A 238 -2.81 5.01 1.67
CA GLY A 238 -2.72 6.05 0.64
C GLY A 238 -3.66 7.24 0.86
N ASP A 239 -4.66 7.14 1.71
CA ASP A 239 -5.54 8.25 2.10
C ASP A 239 -5.06 9.04 3.34
N GLY A 240 -3.89 8.66 3.90
CA GLY A 240 -3.30 9.31 5.07
C GLY A 240 -3.83 8.78 6.40
N SER A 241 -4.68 7.77 6.43
CA SER A 241 -5.12 7.11 7.66
C SER A 241 -4.17 5.98 8.08
N LEU A 242 -4.22 5.61 9.36
CA LEU A 242 -3.49 4.47 9.92
C LEU A 242 -4.44 3.29 10.13
N VAL A 243 -3.99 2.10 9.77
CA VAL A 243 -4.69 0.83 9.99
C VAL A 243 -3.76 -0.21 10.61
N SER A 244 -4.31 -1.28 11.19
CA SER A 244 -3.51 -2.35 11.76
C SER A 244 -2.71 -3.10 10.69
N SER A 245 -1.57 -3.68 11.10
CA SER A 245 -0.77 -4.56 10.24
C SER A 245 -1.59 -5.76 9.71
N ASP A 246 -2.52 -6.30 10.51
CA ASP A 246 -3.37 -7.42 10.09
C ASP A 246 -4.33 -7.03 8.95
N PHE A 247 -4.86 -5.80 8.97
CA PHE A 247 -5.65 -5.28 7.86
C PHE A 247 -4.82 -5.22 6.58
N VAL A 248 -3.60 -4.69 6.66
CA VAL A 248 -2.70 -4.54 5.51
C VAL A 248 -2.21 -5.89 5.00
N ALA A 249 -2.02 -6.90 5.87
CA ALA A 249 -1.64 -8.25 5.44
C ALA A 249 -2.64 -8.84 4.43
N SER A 250 -3.93 -8.52 4.55
CA SER A 250 -4.97 -8.96 3.60
C SER A 250 -5.22 -7.99 2.45
N LYS A 251 -4.99 -6.69 2.68
CA LYS A 251 -5.29 -5.60 1.73
C LYS A 251 -4.08 -4.68 1.50
N PRO A 252 -2.93 -5.23 1.10
CA PRO A 252 -1.71 -4.43 0.90
C PRO A 252 -1.84 -3.34 -0.16
N ILE A 253 -2.76 -3.48 -1.11
CA ILE A 253 -3.06 -2.46 -2.13
C ILE A 253 -3.46 -1.12 -1.50
N GLU A 254 -4.01 -1.11 -0.29
CA GLU A 254 -4.38 0.10 0.44
C GLU A 254 -3.18 0.97 0.86
N THR A 255 -1.95 0.43 0.79
CA THR A 255 -0.72 1.15 1.12
C THR A 255 -0.08 1.86 -0.05
N ILE A 256 -0.64 1.74 -1.27
CA ILE A 256 -0.14 2.51 -2.41
C ILE A 256 -0.24 4.01 -2.11
N LEU A 257 0.77 4.78 -2.52
CA LEU A 257 0.88 6.22 -2.25
C LEU A 257 0.95 6.59 -0.76
N SER A 258 1.26 5.64 0.15
CA SER A 258 1.37 5.94 1.59
C SER A 258 2.51 6.89 1.94
N GLY A 259 3.64 6.85 1.23
CA GLY A 259 4.75 7.81 1.41
C GLY A 259 4.32 9.25 1.15
N PRO A 260 3.84 9.59 -0.06
CA PRO A 260 3.28 10.91 -0.36
C PRO A 260 2.15 11.32 0.59
N ALA A 261 1.32 10.38 1.05
CA ALA A 261 0.26 10.65 2.01
C ALA A 261 0.83 11.04 3.38
N ALA A 262 1.86 10.33 3.86
CA ALA A 262 2.55 10.64 5.10
C ALA A 262 3.22 12.02 5.05
N SER A 263 3.92 12.33 3.96
CA SER A 263 4.54 13.64 3.72
C SER A 263 3.51 14.76 3.73
N ALA A 264 2.37 14.57 3.04
CA ALA A 264 1.32 15.59 2.97
C ALA A 264 0.64 15.83 4.33
N VAL A 265 0.29 14.75 5.06
CA VAL A 265 -0.31 14.84 6.41
C VAL A 265 0.66 15.46 7.40
N GLY A 266 1.92 14.99 7.42
CA GLY A 266 2.97 15.47 8.30
C GLY A 266 3.28 16.95 8.07
N ALA A 267 3.46 17.37 6.80
CA ALA A 267 3.72 18.76 6.46
C ALA A 267 2.54 19.69 6.84
N ALA A 268 1.30 19.25 6.61
CA ALA A 268 0.12 20.01 7.01
C ALA A 268 0.05 20.18 8.53
N ALA A 269 0.34 19.14 9.31
CA ALA A 269 0.36 19.18 10.78
C ALA A 269 1.47 20.09 11.31
N LEU A 270 2.72 19.92 10.83
CA LEU A 270 3.88 20.69 11.30
C LEU A 270 3.80 22.17 10.95
N SER A 271 3.19 22.53 9.81
CA SER A 271 3.07 23.92 9.35
C SER A 271 1.76 24.58 9.76
N SER A 272 0.83 23.85 10.40
CA SER A 272 -0.53 24.31 10.67
C SER A 272 -1.24 24.80 9.39
N LEU A 273 -0.91 24.19 8.24
CA LEU A 273 -1.39 24.60 6.93
C LEU A 273 -2.88 24.26 6.77
N HIS A 274 -3.72 25.28 6.66
CA HIS A 274 -5.16 25.09 6.46
C HIS A 274 -5.53 24.90 4.99
N ASN A 275 -4.94 25.69 4.11
CA ASN A 275 -5.12 25.59 2.66
C ASN A 275 -3.79 25.91 1.96
N GLY A 276 -3.37 25.06 1.02
CA GLY A 276 -2.13 25.27 0.29
C GLY A 276 -1.64 24.04 -0.46
N LEU A 277 -0.38 24.07 -0.82
CA LEU A 277 0.32 22.99 -1.49
C LEU A 277 1.45 22.48 -0.61
N VAL A 278 1.58 21.17 -0.56
CA VAL A 278 2.77 20.47 -0.07
C VAL A 278 3.55 20.01 -1.29
N VAL A 279 4.82 20.36 -1.36
CA VAL A 279 5.74 19.94 -2.42
C VAL A 279 6.86 19.16 -1.76
N ASP A 280 6.90 17.86 -2.00
CA ASP A 280 7.93 16.94 -1.50
C ASP A 280 8.92 16.64 -2.64
N ILE A 281 10.15 17.11 -2.48
CA ILE A 281 11.21 16.97 -3.49
C ILE A 281 12.18 15.90 -3.00
N GLY A 282 12.04 14.70 -3.57
CA GLY A 282 12.98 13.60 -3.37
C GLY A 282 14.21 13.67 -4.28
N GLY A 283 15.00 12.60 -4.32
CA GLY A 283 16.14 12.49 -5.25
C GLY A 283 15.69 12.37 -6.70
N THR A 284 14.68 11.53 -6.96
CA THR A 284 14.22 11.18 -8.31
C THR A 284 12.91 11.82 -8.73
N THR A 285 12.01 12.06 -7.77
CA THR A 285 10.64 12.56 -8.03
C THR A 285 10.31 13.76 -7.15
N THR A 286 9.34 14.53 -7.62
CA THR A 286 8.68 15.60 -6.87
C THR A 286 7.18 15.26 -6.78
N ASP A 287 6.67 15.17 -5.57
CA ASP A 287 5.26 14.93 -5.28
C ASP A 287 4.59 16.24 -4.83
N VAL A 288 3.46 16.56 -5.46
CA VAL A 288 2.67 17.75 -5.12
C VAL A 288 1.28 17.32 -4.65
N ALA A 289 0.94 17.67 -3.40
CA ALA A 289 -0.36 17.41 -2.81
C ALA A 289 -1.07 18.72 -2.45
N VAL A 290 -2.40 18.73 -2.59
CA VAL A 290 -3.25 19.87 -2.19
C VAL A 290 -3.78 19.62 -0.78
N ILE A 291 -3.63 20.62 0.08
CA ILE A 291 -4.25 20.66 1.42
C ILE A 291 -5.46 21.60 1.36
N ALA A 292 -6.60 21.12 1.79
CA ALA A 292 -7.83 21.90 1.96
C ALA A 292 -8.43 21.62 3.35
N GLN A 293 -8.76 22.66 4.07
CA GLN A 293 -9.31 22.58 5.45
C GLN A 293 -8.43 21.73 6.39
N GLY A 294 -7.10 21.85 6.27
CA GLY A 294 -6.13 21.14 7.10
C GLY A 294 -5.94 19.66 6.75
N LYS A 295 -6.51 19.18 5.63
CA LYS A 295 -6.41 17.77 5.20
C LYS A 295 -6.00 17.64 3.74
N PRO A 296 -5.26 16.59 3.37
CA PRO A 296 -5.00 16.29 1.97
C PRO A 296 -6.32 16.02 1.20
N VAL A 297 -6.39 16.54 -0.02
CA VAL A 297 -7.55 16.32 -0.89
C VAL A 297 -7.51 14.91 -1.43
N ALA A 298 -8.62 14.18 -1.33
CA ALA A 298 -8.75 12.81 -1.84
C ALA A 298 -8.85 12.75 -3.37
N ALA A 299 -8.33 11.68 -3.96
CA ALA A 299 -8.54 11.34 -5.35
C ALA A 299 -9.97 10.81 -5.56
N GLN A 300 -10.76 11.46 -6.42
CA GLN A 300 -12.18 11.12 -6.61
C GLN A 300 -12.40 9.78 -7.32
N ALA A 301 -11.48 9.40 -8.20
CA ALA A 301 -11.61 8.20 -9.03
C ALA A 301 -10.83 6.99 -8.51
N GLY A 302 -10.28 7.05 -7.28
CA GLY A 302 -9.35 6.08 -6.74
C GLY A 302 -7.90 6.37 -7.17
N ALA A 303 -6.96 5.62 -6.58
CA ALA A 303 -5.54 5.78 -6.87
C ALA A 303 -5.17 5.24 -8.25
N VAL A 304 -4.24 5.93 -8.91
CA VAL A 304 -3.58 5.44 -10.13
C VAL A 304 -2.13 5.10 -9.80
N VAL A 305 -1.70 3.89 -10.14
CA VAL A 305 -0.34 3.40 -9.88
C VAL A 305 0.15 2.53 -11.04
N GLY A 306 1.35 2.77 -11.56
CA GLY A 306 1.90 2.01 -12.70
C GLY A 306 1.01 2.02 -13.94
N GLY A 307 0.22 3.07 -14.16
CA GLY A 307 -0.75 3.17 -15.25
C GLY A 307 -2.08 2.45 -14.99
N TYR A 308 -2.27 1.82 -13.82
CA TYR A 308 -3.49 1.11 -13.45
C TYR A 308 -4.39 1.97 -12.55
N GLU A 309 -5.62 2.17 -12.98
CA GLU A 309 -6.66 2.74 -12.12
C GLU A 309 -7.16 1.68 -11.13
N THR A 310 -7.16 2.02 -9.83
CA THR A 310 -7.59 1.12 -8.76
C THR A 310 -8.83 1.64 -8.03
N MET A 311 -9.48 0.76 -7.26
CA MET A 311 -10.59 1.12 -6.36
C MET A 311 -10.11 1.69 -5.01
N VAL A 312 -8.80 1.85 -4.82
CA VAL A 312 -8.20 2.25 -3.55
C VAL A 312 -8.38 3.75 -3.31
N ASN A 313 -8.80 4.10 -2.11
CA ASN A 313 -8.84 5.49 -1.70
C ASN A 313 -7.42 6.01 -1.42
N ALA A 314 -7.06 7.11 -2.04
CA ALA A 314 -5.77 7.76 -1.82
C ALA A 314 -5.91 9.28 -1.84
N ILE A 315 -4.90 9.98 -1.35
CA ILE A 315 -4.81 11.43 -1.56
C ILE A 315 -4.54 11.73 -3.03
N ARG A 316 -4.96 12.91 -3.45
CA ARG A 316 -4.65 13.41 -4.78
C ARG A 316 -3.22 13.95 -4.79
N VAL A 317 -2.33 13.22 -5.44
CA VAL A 317 -0.92 13.59 -5.65
C VAL A 317 -0.66 13.74 -7.14
N HIS A 318 0.12 14.75 -7.49
CA HIS A 318 0.74 14.87 -8.80
C HIS A 318 2.22 14.60 -8.65
N THR A 319 2.72 13.56 -9.32
CA THR A 319 4.12 13.14 -9.28
C THR A 319 4.80 13.49 -10.58
N GLU A 320 5.90 14.23 -10.51
CA GLU A 320 6.78 14.51 -11.62
C GLU A 320 8.12 13.80 -11.43
N GLY A 321 8.67 13.24 -12.51
CA GLY A 321 9.97 12.58 -12.53
C GLY A 321 11.15 13.55 -12.47
N ILE A 322 11.07 14.55 -11.60
CA ILE A 322 12.10 15.58 -11.38
C ILE A 322 12.42 15.60 -9.90
N GLY A 323 13.69 15.45 -9.55
CA GLY A 323 14.14 15.49 -8.17
C GLY A 323 15.54 16.11 -8.05
N GLY A 324 16.13 15.99 -6.87
CA GLY A 324 17.46 16.54 -6.58
C GLY A 324 18.59 15.97 -7.44
N ASP A 325 18.42 14.76 -7.98
CA ASP A 325 19.38 14.09 -8.88
C ASP A 325 19.11 14.40 -10.37
N SER A 326 18.17 15.29 -10.67
CA SER A 326 17.84 15.67 -12.05
C SER A 326 18.80 16.74 -12.58
N TYR A 327 19.33 16.52 -13.77
CA TYR A 327 20.12 17.52 -14.49
C TYR A 327 19.21 18.34 -15.41
N VAL A 328 19.25 19.67 -15.28
CA VAL A 328 18.52 20.61 -16.12
C VAL A 328 19.45 21.15 -17.19
N ALA A 329 19.23 20.74 -18.45
CA ALA A 329 19.98 21.26 -19.60
C ALA A 329 19.16 22.35 -20.33
N PRO A 330 19.72 23.57 -20.56
CA PRO A 330 19.07 24.56 -21.41
C PRO A 330 19.12 24.11 -22.88
N GLN A 331 17.94 24.04 -23.53
CA GLN A 331 17.91 23.85 -25.00
C GLN A 331 17.76 25.19 -25.73
N PRO A 332 18.63 25.48 -26.71
CA PRO A 332 18.68 26.80 -27.38
C PRO A 332 17.48 27.13 -28.27
N LEU A 333 16.56 26.19 -28.57
CA LEU A 333 15.53 26.35 -29.62
C LEU A 333 14.14 25.77 -29.32
N SER A 334 13.77 25.42 -28.10
CA SER A 334 12.39 25.07 -27.79
C SER A 334 11.59 26.27 -27.28
N ARG A 335 10.31 26.39 -27.67
CA ARG A 335 9.41 27.47 -27.20
C ARG A 335 9.23 27.50 -25.69
N SER A 336 9.60 26.45 -24.97
CA SER A 336 9.57 26.33 -23.52
C SER A 336 10.92 26.63 -22.84
N GLY A 337 12.00 26.80 -23.58
CA GLY A 337 13.31 27.26 -23.06
C GLY A 337 14.15 26.22 -22.31
N PHE A 338 13.59 25.07 -21.90
CA PHE A 338 14.30 24.05 -21.12
C PHE A 338 13.87 22.63 -21.51
N THR A 339 14.80 21.71 -21.54
CA THR A 339 14.54 20.27 -21.57
C THR A 339 15.09 19.67 -20.29
N LEU A 340 14.27 18.88 -19.61
CA LEU A 340 14.72 18.07 -18.48
C LEU A 340 15.31 16.78 -19.05
N SER A 341 16.56 16.53 -18.77
CA SER A 341 17.20 15.23 -19.02
C SER A 341 17.40 14.56 -17.67
N LEU A 342 16.72 13.43 -17.46
CA LEU A 342 16.95 12.56 -16.32
C LEU A 342 18.23 11.77 -16.62
N ILE A 343 19.35 12.21 -16.08
CA ILE A 343 20.55 11.37 -15.96
C ILE A 343 20.55 10.94 -14.48
N HIS A 344 20.20 9.71 -14.23
CA HIS A 344 20.44 9.10 -12.93
C HIS A 344 21.97 8.94 -12.78
N ILE A 345 22.51 9.68 -11.84
CA ILE A 345 23.90 9.53 -11.42
C ILE A 345 23.96 8.44 -10.35
#